data_f08e98422130f032c49a4fd72c6e07d1
#
_entry.id   f08e98422130f032c49a4fd72c6e07d1
#
_cell.length_a   1.000
_cell.length_b   1.000
_cell.length_c   1.000
_cell.angle_alpha   90.00
_cell.angle_beta   90.00
_cell.angle_gamma   90.00
#
_symmetry.space_group_name_H-M   'P 1'
#
loop_
_entity.id
_entity.type
_entity.pdbx_description
1 polymer ?
#
loop_
_entity_poly.entity_id
_entity_poly.type
_entity_poly.pdbx_seq_one_letter_code
_entity_poly.pdbx_strand_id
1 'polypeptide(L)'
;ELGGECLDSPGLDLLAVFIGSEGMLGIVTEVTVKLIPKPATARVIMASFDDVVTGGNAVANVIAAGIIPAGLEMMDQTSSRMVEPFVKAGYDIDAAAILLCEADGTHEEVEEEIARMTAVLEGAGASAIAVSQSEAERMKFWSGRKNAFPAAGRISPDYYCMDGTIPRKKLAEVLTGIAGMETTHGLRCANVFHAGDGNLHPLILFDANKPGEFERAEAFGADILALCVAVGGTITGEHGVGMEKINSMCVQF
;
A
#
# COMPACT_ATOMS: atom_id res chain seq x y z
N GLU A 1 31.22 8.73 8.25
CA GLU A 1 30.87 7.52 7.51
C GLU A 1 30.37 6.46 8.50
N LEU A 2 29.24 5.83 8.24
CA LEU A 2 28.64 4.79 9.06
C LEU A 2 28.49 3.52 8.21
N GLY A 3 28.76 2.35 8.80
CA GLY A 3 28.75 1.07 8.09
C GLY A 3 30.04 0.83 7.29
N GLY A 4 30.08 -0.27 6.56
CA GLY A 4 31.22 -0.70 5.75
C GLY A 4 30.95 -2.06 5.12
N GLU A 5 31.98 -2.63 4.47
CA GLU A 5 31.88 -3.94 3.81
C GLU A 5 32.04 -5.12 4.79
N CYS A 6 32.32 -4.85 6.07
CA CYS A 6 32.43 -5.90 7.09
C CYS A 6 31.07 -6.51 7.40
N LEU A 7 31.04 -7.83 7.64
CA LEU A 7 29.83 -8.55 8.02
C LEU A 7 29.27 -8.10 9.36
N ASP A 8 30.15 -7.77 10.30
CA ASP A 8 29.80 -7.32 11.64
C ASP A 8 30.34 -5.92 11.90
N SER A 9 29.60 -5.12 12.64
CA SER A 9 30.04 -3.80 13.09
C SER A 9 31.11 -3.96 14.16
N PRO A 10 32.27 -3.26 14.06
CA PRO A 10 33.31 -3.31 15.07
C PRO A 10 32.96 -2.48 16.32
N GLY A 11 31.87 -2.86 17.01
CA GLY A 11 31.33 -2.15 18.17
C GLY A 11 29.82 -2.02 18.07
N LEU A 12 29.28 -0.85 18.45
CA LEU A 12 27.84 -0.57 18.31
C LEU A 12 27.47 -0.38 16.83
N ASP A 13 26.35 -0.97 16.40
CA ASP A 13 25.82 -0.77 15.06
C ASP A 13 25.15 0.60 14.94
N LEU A 14 25.97 1.62 14.73
CA LEU A 14 25.51 3.00 14.56
C LEU A 14 24.72 3.21 13.26
N LEU A 15 24.92 2.36 12.24
CA LEU A 15 24.16 2.42 11.01
C LEU A 15 22.70 2.05 11.27
N ALA A 16 22.46 0.98 12.02
CA ALA A 16 21.10 0.58 12.41
C ALA A 16 20.39 1.65 13.27
N VAL A 17 21.13 2.33 14.16
CA VAL A 17 20.59 3.44 14.96
C VAL A 17 20.26 4.66 14.09
N PHE A 18 21.05 4.91 13.03
CA PHE A 18 20.87 6.05 12.15
C PHE A 18 19.70 5.83 11.16
N ILE A 19 19.51 4.60 10.68
CA ILE A 19 18.39 4.23 9.81
C ILE A 19 17.08 4.38 10.61
N GLY A 20 16.12 5.12 10.04
CA GLY A 20 14.86 5.42 10.72
C GLY A 20 14.94 6.56 11.74
N SER A 21 16.05 7.28 11.84
CA SER A 21 16.20 8.42 12.79
C SER A 21 15.43 9.69 12.37
N GLU A 22 14.73 9.68 11.26
CA GLU A 22 13.92 10.80 10.74
C GLU A 22 14.66 12.14 10.68
N GLY A 23 15.97 12.11 10.39
CA GLY A 23 16.82 13.30 10.38
C GLY A 23 17.23 13.82 11.76
N MET A 24 16.82 13.18 12.85
CA MET A 24 17.11 13.60 14.24
C MET A 24 18.58 13.43 14.62
N LEU A 25 19.29 12.46 14.03
CA LEU A 25 20.69 12.17 14.30
C LEU A 25 21.66 12.75 13.27
N GLY A 26 21.14 13.17 12.12
CA GLY A 26 21.96 13.73 11.06
C GLY A 26 21.25 13.76 9.71
N ILE A 27 21.97 14.22 8.68
CA ILE A 27 21.47 14.29 7.30
C ILE A 27 22.29 13.32 6.46
N VAL A 28 21.59 12.43 5.72
CA VAL A 28 22.22 11.53 4.73
C VAL A 28 22.58 12.33 3.50
N THR A 29 23.86 12.41 3.17
CA THR A 29 24.37 13.11 1.98
C THR A 29 24.83 12.15 0.89
N GLU A 30 25.18 10.92 1.25
CA GLU A 30 25.67 9.90 0.33
C GLU A 30 25.31 8.51 0.85
N VAL A 31 24.92 7.62 -0.05
CA VAL A 31 24.55 6.23 0.27
C VAL A 31 25.26 5.29 -0.70
N THR A 32 25.98 4.31 -0.15
CA THR A 32 26.55 3.20 -0.92
C THR A 32 25.63 1.98 -0.83
N VAL A 33 25.20 1.44 -1.97
CA VAL A 33 24.27 0.30 -2.05
C VAL A 33 24.86 -0.84 -2.88
N LYS A 34 24.46 -2.07 -2.55
CA LYS A 34 24.73 -3.23 -3.38
C LYS A 34 23.72 -3.28 -4.52
N LEU A 35 24.19 -3.34 -5.76
CA LEU A 35 23.35 -3.50 -6.93
C LEU A 35 22.92 -4.97 -7.09
N ILE A 36 21.70 -5.16 -7.54
CA ILE A 36 21.16 -6.45 -7.96
C ILE A 36 20.92 -6.44 -9.49
N PRO A 37 20.97 -7.60 -10.17
CA PRO A 37 20.64 -7.68 -11.59
C PRO A 37 19.23 -7.17 -11.88
N LYS A 38 19.06 -6.41 -12.97
CA LYS A 38 17.73 -6.04 -13.44
C LYS A 38 17.00 -7.28 -13.96
N PRO A 39 15.72 -7.52 -13.62
CA PRO A 39 14.94 -8.61 -14.17
C PRO A 39 14.87 -8.54 -15.69
N ALA A 40 14.90 -9.71 -16.35
CA ALA A 40 14.82 -9.80 -17.82
C ALA A 40 13.45 -9.35 -18.33
N THR A 41 12.39 -9.67 -17.57
CA THR A 41 11.00 -9.31 -17.89
C THR A 41 10.18 -9.11 -16.62
N ALA A 42 9.05 -8.43 -16.77
CA ALA A 42 8.03 -8.33 -15.73
C ALA A 42 6.64 -8.32 -16.36
N ARG A 43 5.65 -8.93 -15.68
CA ARG A 43 4.24 -8.90 -16.08
C ARG A 43 3.37 -8.62 -14.86
N VAL A 44 2.24 -7.95 -15.07
CA VAL A 44 1.29 -7.62 -14.01
C VAL A 44 -0.09 -8.20 -14.31
N ILE A 45 -0.70 -8.74 -13.29
CA ILE A 45 -2.11 -9.14 -13.25
C ILE A 45 -2.89 -7.98 -12.65
N MET A 46 -3.98 -7.61 -13.30
CA MET A 46 -5.03 -6.73 -12.76
C MET A 46 -6.26 -7.60 -12.48
N ALA A 47 -6.62 -7.74 -11.21
CA ALA A 47 -7.76 -8.54 -10.77
C ALA A 47 -8.80 -7.67 -10.09
N SER A 48 -10.07 -7.82 -10.48
CA SER A 48 -11.22 -7.11 -9.90
C SER A 48 -11.97 -8.02 -8.92
N PHE A 49 -12.53 -7.43 -7.86
CA PHE A 49 -13.32 -8.11 -6.85
C PHE A 49 -14.58 -7.30 -6.54
N ASP A 50 -15.73 -7.97 -6.44
CA ASP A 50 -17.01 -7.34 -6.15
C ASP A 50 -17.19 -7.03 -4.66
N ASP A 51 -16.29 -7.54 -3.81
CA ASP A 51 -16.28 -7.34 -2.37
C ASP A 51 -14.85 -7.07 -1.87
N VAL A 52 -14.70 -6.06 -1.03
CA VAL A 52 -13.39 -5.63 -0.49
C VAL A 52 -12.77 -6.66 0.44
N VAL A 53 -13.60 -7.42 1.17
CA VAL A 53 -13.13 -8.49 2.07
C VAL A 53 -12.56 -9.65 1.26
N THR A 54 -13.24 -10.00 0.17
CA THR A 54 -12.77 -11.02 -0.79
C THR A 54 -11.44 -10.61 -1.41
N GLY A 55 -11.31 -9.35 -1.86
CA GLY A 55 -10.04 -8.81 -2.35
C GLY A 55 -8.92 -8.85 -1.31
N GLY A 56 -9.21 -8.44 -0.07
CA GLY A 56 -8.25 -8.50 1.04
C GLY A 56 -7.81 -9.95 1.38
N ASN A 57 -8.73 -10.90 1.34
CA ASN A 57 -8.41 -12.32 1.53
C ASN A 57 -7.59 -12.89 0.37
N ALA A 58 -7.81 -12.42 -0.85
CA ALA A 58 -7.02 -12.83 -2.02
C ALA A 58 -5.53 -12.47 -1.85
N VAL A 59 -5.21 -11.30 -1.27
CA VAL A 59 -3.84 -10.92 -0.90
C VAL A 59 -3.21 -11.95 0.04
N ALA A 60 -3.92 -12.32 1.11
CA ALA A 60 -3.44 -13.32 2.06
C ALA A 60 -3.23 -14.69 1.40
N ASN A 61 -4.12 -15.08 0.47
CA ASN A 61 -4.04 -16.35 -0.25
C ASN A 61 -2.83 -16.42 -1.19
N VAL A 62 -2.49 -15.32 -1.89
CA VAL A 62 -1.28 -15.24 -2.74
C VAL A 62 -0.03 -15.52 -1.91
N ILE A 63 0.08 -14.85 -0.76
CA ILE A 63 1.22 -15.05 0.15
C ILE A 63 1.23 -16.47 0.76
N ALA A 64 0.06 -16.97 1.17
CA ALA A 64 -0.06 -18.33 1.74
C ALA A 64 0.27 -19.44 0.73
N ALA A 65 0.11 -19.17 -0.57
CA ALA A 65 0.54 -20.08 -1.65
C ALA A 65 2.08 -20.11 -1.85
N GLY A 66 2.84 -19.37 -1.03
CA GLY A 66 4.31 -19.29 -1.13
C GLY A 66 4.78 -18.45 -2.32
N ILE A 67 3.93 -17.57 -2.85
CA ILE A 67 4.26 -16.64 -3.92
C ILE A 67 4.75 -15.33 -3.28
N ILE A 68 5.86 -14.82 -3.77
CA ILE A 68 6.42 -13.51 -3.35
C ILE A 68 6.41 -12.60 -4.57
N PRO A 69 5.31 -11.90 -4.84
CA PRO A 69 5.21 -11.02 -6.00
C PRO A 69 6.25 -9.88 -5.94
N ALA A 70 6.72 -9.43 -7.09
CA ALA A 70 7.54 -8.23 -7.22
C ALA A 70 6.78 -6.96 -6.78
N GLY A 71 5.45 -7.00 -6.88
CA GLY A 71 4.54 -5.99 -6.36
C GLY A 71 3.15 -6.58 -6.14
N LEU A 72 2.51 -6.22 -5.03
CA LEU A 72 1.14 -6.63 -4.72
C LEU A 72 0.41 -5.45 -4.09
N GLU A 73 -0.34 -4.74 -4.91
CA GLU A 73 -1.00 -3.49 -4.57
C GLU A 73 -2.51 -3.65 -4.61
N MET A 74 -3.19 -2.88 -3.77
CA MET A 74 -4.65 -2.86 -3.73
C MET A 74 -5.17 -1.42 -3.79
N MET A 75 -6.25 -1.24 -4.53
CA MET A 75 -7.06 -0.02 -4.54
C MET A 75 -8.52 -0.38 -4.30
N ASP A 76 -9.22 0.40 -3.47
CA ASP A 76 -10.65 0.28 -3.30
C ASP A 76 -11.43 0.97 -4.43
N GLN A 77 -12.75 0.86 -4.40
CA GLN A 77 -13.63 1.48 -5.39
C GLN A 77 -13.50 3.00 -5.42
N THR A 78 -13.35 3.65 -4.26
CA THR A 78 -13.15 5.11 -4.18
C THR A 78 -11.89 5.52 -4.93
N SER A 79 -10.80 4.81 -4.70
CA SER A 79 -9.52 5.03 -5.38
C SER A 79 -9.61 4.75 -6.87
N SER A 80 -10.23 3.65 -7.29
CA SER A 80 -10.38 3.29 -8.70
C SER A 80 -11.20 4.34 -9.46
N ARG A 81 -12.32 4.79 -8.89
CA ARG A 81 -13.15 5.88 -9.46
C ARG A 81 -12.44 7.22 -9.51
N MET A 82 -11.56 7.47 -8.58
CA MET A 82 -10.75 8.69 -8.52
C MET A 82 -9.68 8.72 -9.63
N VAL A 83 -8.99 7.60 -9.87
CA VAL A 83 -7.84 7.57 -10.79
C VAL A 83 -8.23 7.27 -12.23
N GLU A 84 -9.22 6.41 -12.50
CA GLU A 84 -9.55 5.95 -13.85
C GLU A 84 -9.90 7.07 -14.85
N PRO A 85 -10.69 8.09 -14.50
CA PRO A 85 -10.96 9.22 -15.40
C PRO A 85 -9.69 9.98 -15.82
N PHE A 86 -8.64 9.89 -15.00
CA PHE A 86 -7.39 10.58 -15.21
C PHE A 86 -6.39 9.76 -16.03
N VAL A 87 -6.23 8.47 -15.72
CA VAL A 87 -5.19 7.62 -16.32
C VAL A 87 -5.70 6.73 -17.44
N LYS A 88 -6.99 6.41 -17.48
CA LYS A 88 -7.65 5.53 -18.46
C LYS A 88 -6.92 4.19 -18.57
N ALA A 89 -6.61 3.61 -17.42
CA ALA A 89 -5.91 2.33 -17.30
C ALA A 89 -6.78 1.14 -17.69
N GLY A 90 -8.11 1.30 -17.62
CA GLY A 90 -9.09 0.25 -17.88
C GLY A 90 -9.53 -0.46 -16.60
N TYR A 91 -9.44 0.21 -15.46
CA TYR A 91 -9.94 -0.31 -14.20
C TYR A 91 -11.46 -0.43 -14.21
N ASP A 92 -11.96 -1.52 -13.66
CA ASP A 92 -13.38 -1.66 -13.36
C ASP A 92 -13.75 -0.74 -12.18
N ILE A 93 -14.41 0.38 -12.50
CA ILE A 93 -14.84 1.36 -11.50
C ILE A 93 -16.04 0.91 -10.66
N ASP A 94 -16.67 -0.19 -11.04
CA ASP A 94 -17.79 -0.79 -10.29
C ASP A 94 -17.31 -1.89 -9.33
N ALA A 95 -16.11 -2.41 -9.55
CA ALA A 95 -15.48 -3.35 -8.62
C ALA A 95 -15.23 -2.68 -7.25
N ALA A 96 -15.44 -3.44 -6.17
CA ALA A 96 -15.16 -2.99 -4.81
C ALA A 96 -13.66 -2.89 -4.52
N ALA A 97 -12.85 -3.73 -5.17
CA ALA A 97 -11.39 -3.70 -5.06
C ALA A 97 -10.72 -4.11 -6.36
N ILE A 98 -9.56 -3.51 -6.62
CA ILE A 98 -8.63 -3.87 -7.70
C ILE A 98 -7.31 -4.29 -7.07
N LEU A 99 -6.80 -5.46 -7.43
CA LEU A 99 -5.45 -5.90 -7.11
C LEU A 99 -4.55 -5.79 -8.35
N LEU A 100 -3.33 -5.31 -8.14
CA LEU A 100 -2.23 -5.36 -9.10
C LEU A 100 -1.17 -6.30 -8.54
N CYS A 101 -0.91 -7.43 -9.22
CA CYS A 101 0.04 -8.45 -8.80
C CYS A 101 1.12 -8.58 -9.87
N GLU A 102 2.35 -8.21 -9.57
CA GLU A 102 3.46 -8.23 -10.52
C GLU A 102 4.42 -9.39 -10.23
N ALA A 103 4.82 -10.09 -11.28
CA ALA A 103 5.94 -11.02 -11.28
C ALA A 103 7.08 -10.45 -12.12
N ASP A 104 8.32 -10.63 -11.67
CA ASP A 104 9.53 -10.28 -12.40
C ASP A 104 10.59 -11.39 -12.30
N GLY A 105 11.51 -11.44 -13.26
CA GLY A 105 12.56 -12.46 -13.30
C GLY A 105 12.95 -12.84 -14.72
N THR A 106 13.29 -14.10 -14.93
CA THR A 106 13.44 -14.70 -16.27
C THR A 106 12.06 -14.90 -16.92
N HIS A 107 12.02 -15.17 -18.22
CA HIS A 107 10.75 -15.39 -18.91
C HIS A 107 10.00 -16.61 -18.34
N GLU A 108 10.71 -17.68 -18.05
CA GLU A 108 10.15 -18.92 -17.52
C GLU A 108 9.59 -18.73 -16.11
N GLU A 109 10.34 -18.05 -15.23
CA GLU A 109 9.89 -17.74 -13.87
C GLU A 109 8.62 -16.88 -13.88
N VAL A 110 8.59 -15.84 -14.70
CA VAL A 110 7.43 -14.93 -14.82
C VAL A 110 6.20 -15.67 -15.35
N GLU A 111 6.34 -16.54 -16.38
CA GLU A 111 5.21 -17.31 -16.91
C GLU A 111 4.64 -18.26 -15.84
N GLU A 112 5.49 -18.97 -15.10
CA GLU A 112 5.06 -19.85 -14.02
C GLU A 112 4.38 -19.09 -12.89
N GLU A 113 4.95 -17.98 -12.46
CA GLU A 113 4.44 -17.20 -11.34
C GLU A 113 3.12 -16.51 -11.68
N ILE A 114 2.98 -15.96 -12.89
CA ILE A 114 1.72 -15.41 -13.41
C ILE A 114 0.63 -16.48 -13.44
N ALA A 115 0.94 -17.68 -13.92
CA ALA A 115 -0.04 -18.77 -13.95
C ALA A 115 -0.49 -19.18 -12.53
N ARG A 116 0.44 -19.28 -11.59
CA ARG A 116 0.15 -19.61 -10.18
C ARG A 116 -0.68 -18.53 -9.52
N MET A 117 -0.30 -17.24 -9.67
CA MET A 117 -1.05 -16.11 -9.11
C MET A 117 -2.47 -16.04 -9.70
N THR A 118 -2.60 -16.21 -11.02
CA THR A 118 -3.92 -16.23 -11.69
C THR A 118 -4.83 -17.29 -11.07
N ALA A 119 -4.34 -18.52 -10.92
CA ALA A 119 -5.13 -19.60 -10.31
C ALA A 119 -5.56 -19.31 -8.86
N VAL A 120 -4.68 -18.67 -8.07
CA VAL A 120 -5.00 -18.26 -6.69
C VAL A 120 -6.08 -17.17 -6.69
N LEU A 121 -5.96 -16.17 -7.56
CA LEU A 121 -6.90 -15.05 -7.63
C LEU A 121 -8.28 -15.51 -8.14
N GLU A 122 -8.34 -16.40 -9.14
CA GLU A 122 -9.58 -17.05 -9.60
C GLU A 122 -10.23 -17.84 -8.47
N GLY A 123 -9.44 -18.67 -7.77
CA GLY A 123 -9.91 -19.46 -6.62
C GLY A 123 -10.37 -18.60 -5.44
N ALA A 124 -9.86 -17.38 -5.33
CA ALA A 124 -10.26 -16.40 -4.32
C ALA A 124 -11.53 -15.61 -4.72
N GLY A 125 -12.09 -15.81 -5.93
CA GLY A 125 -13.32 -15.18 -6.37
C GLY A 125 -13.13 -13.85 -7.09
N ALA A 126 -12.03 -13.67 -7.82
CA ALA A 126 -11.88 -12.53 -8.71
C ALA A 126 -13.00 -12.53 -9.78
N SER A 127 -13.69 -11.39 -9.93
CA SER A 127 -14.77 -11.23 -10.91
C SER A 127 -14.24 -10.98 -12.33
N ALA A 128 -13.04 -10.44 -12.46
CA ALA A 128 -12.31 -10.27 -13.72
C ALA A 128 -10.81 -10.31 -13.49
N ILE A 129 -10.09 -10.86 -14.46
CA ILE A 129 -8.61 -10.91 -14.46
C ILE A 129 -8.10 -10.50 -15.85
N ALA A 130 -7.15 -9.57 -15.87
CA ALA A 130 -6.40 -9.20 -17.06
C ALA A 130 -4.89 -9.31 -16.77
N VAL A 131 -4.15 -9.89 -17.71
CA VAL A 131 -2.68 -10.05 -17.61
C VAL A 131 -2.02 -9.25 -18.71
N SER A 132 -1.08 -8.36 -18.34
CA SER A 132 -0.36 -7.52 -19.30
C SER A 132 0.40 -8.36 -20.34
N GLN A 133 0.25 -7.99 -21.62
CA GLN A 133 0.88 -8.68 -22.75
C GLN A 133 2.10 -7.92 -23.29
N SER A 134 2.35 -6.71 -22.77
CA SER A 134 3.47 -5.86 -23.15
C SER A 134 3.89 -4.95 -22.00
N GLU A 135 5.10 -4.42 -22.10
CA GLU A 135 5.59 -3.41 -21.15
C GLU A 135 4.70 -2.16 -21.13
N ALA A 136 4.18 -1.74 -22.28
CA ALA A 136 3.27 -0.61 -22.37
C ALA A 136 1.97 -0.86 -21.59
N GLU A 137 1.42 -2.06 -21.69
CA GLU A 137 0.22 -2.46 -20.96
C GLU A 137 0.50 -2.60 -19.46
N ARG A 138 1.64 -3.20 -19.09
CA ARG A 138 2.10 -3.26 -17.70
C ARG A 138 2.16 -1.86 -17.08
N MET A 139 2.83 -0.92 -17.75
CA MET A 139 2.93 0.46 -17.29
C MET A 139 1.58 1.17 -17.23
N LYS A 140 0.66 0.83 -18.15
CA LYS A 140 -0.71 1.34 -18.14
C LYS A 140 -1.47 0.85 -16.88
N PHE A 141 -1.39 -0.43 -16.54
CA PHE A 141 -2.04 -0.96 -15.33
C PHE A 141 -1.48 -0.30 -14.06
N TRP A 142 -0.17 -0.07 -13.99
CA TRP A 142 0.46 0.64 -12.87
C TRP A 142 0.13 2.13 -12.78
N SER A 143 -0.32 2.74 -13.88
CA SER A 143 -0.49 4.20 -13.94
C SER A 143 -1.50 4.74 -12.93
N GLY A 144 -2.57 4.01 -12.63
CA GLY A 144 -3.55 4.42 -11.62
C GLY A 144 -2.95 4.42 -10.22
N ARG A 145 -2.28 3.35 -9.84
CA ARG A 145 -1.62 3.26 -8.52
C ARG A 145 -0.60 4.40 -8.33
N LYS A 146 0.22 4.66 -9.36
CA LYS A 146 1.22 5.74 -9.35
C LYS A 146 0.64 7.15 -9.30
N ASN A 147 -0.59 7.32 -9.78
CA ASN A 147 -1.27 8.62 -9.82
C ASN A 147 -2.39 8.76 -8.77
N ALA A 148 -2.48 7.87 -7.81
CA ALA A 148 -3.54 7.92 -6.79
C ALA A 148 -3.49 9.21 -5.96
N PHE A 149 -2.33 9.61 -5.48
CA PHE A 149 -2.17 10.84 -4.70
C PHE A 149 -2.50 12.12 -5.52
N PRO A 150 -1.94 12.33 -6.72
CA PRO A 150 -2.35 13.46 -7.57
C PRO A 150 -3.84 13.45 -7.92
N ALA A 151 -4.45 12.27 -8.08
CA ALA A 151 -5.87 12.14 -8.39
C ALA A 151 -6.75 12.54 -7.19
N ALA A 152 -6.32 12.30 -5.95
CA ALA A 152 -7.04 12.72 -4.75
C ALA A 152 -7.29 14.22 -4.74
N GLY A 153 -6.30 15.03 -5.12
CA GLY A 153 -6.42 16.49 -5.24
C GLY A 153 -7.43 16.99 -6.29
N ARG A 154 -8.01 16.09 -7.10
CA ARG A 154 -9.08 16.45 -8.06
C ARG A 154 -10.49 16.30 -7.48
N ILE A 155 -10.64 15.50 -6.43
CA ILE A 155 -11.93 15.20 -5.82
C ILE A 155 -12.07 15.78 -4.41
N SER A 156 -10.95 16.19 -3.80
CA SER A 156 -10.92 16.86 -2.50
C SER A 156 -9.80 17.91 -2.50
N PRO A 157 -10.02 19.09 -1.89
CA PRO A 157 -8.98 20.12 -1.75
C PRO A 157 -7.76 19.61 -0.99
N ASP A 158 -8.00 18.81 0.05
CA ASP A 158 -7.00 18.28 0.95
C ASP A 158 -7.22 16.77 1.16
N TYR A 159 -6.16 16.08 1.54
CA TYR A 159 -6.22 14.71 2.05
C TYR A 159 -5.18 14.51 3.16
N TYR A 160 -5.50 13.62 4.09
CA TYR A 160 -4.61 13.21 5.17
C TYR A 160 -4.27 11.73 4.98
N CYS A 161 -2.99 11.42 4.76
CA CYS A 161 -2.54 10.06 4.49
C CYS A 161 -2.00 9.42 5.76
N MET A 162 -2.62 8.35 6.20
CA MET A 162 -2.09 7.48 7.23
C MET A 162 -1.19 6.40 6.63
N ASP A 163 -0.24 5.93 7.43
CA ASP A 163 0.80 4.99 7.01
C ASP A 163 1.02 3.96 8.13
N GLY A 164 -0.06 3.29 8.51
CA GLY A 164 0.02 2.16 9.45
C GLY A 164 0.37 0.87 8.74
N THR A 165 1.00 -0.07 9.44
CA THR A 165 1.18 -1.43 8.95
C THR A 165 0.37 -2.42 9.75
N ILE A 166 -0.02 -3.53 9.08
CA ILE A 166 -0.81 -4.59 9.70
C ILE A 166 -0.32 -5.97 9.22
N PRO A 167 -0.56 -7.02 10.00
CA PRO A 167 -0.41 -8.37 9.47
C PRO A 167 -1.32 -8.57 8.25
N ARG A 168 -0.78 -9.03 7.11
CA ARG A 168 -1.51 -9.17 5.83
C ARG A 168 -2.84 -9.90 5.94
N LYS A 169 -2.91 -10.93 6.80
CA LYS A 169 -4.15 -11.67 7.08
C LYS A 169 -5.26 -10.85 7.75
N LYS A 170 -4.94 -9.64 8.21
CA LYS A 170 -5.87 -8.70 8.85
C LYS A 170 -6.41 -7.63 7.91
N LEU A 171 -6.00 -7.66 6.65
CA LEU A 171 -6.35 -6.61 5.67
C LEU A 171 -7.86 -6.45 5.53
N ALA A 172 -8.61 -7.54 5.34
CA ALA A 172 -10.06 -7.51 5.23
C ALA A 172 -10.77 -6.93 6.48
N GLU A 173 -10.28 -7.30 7.68
CA GLU A 173 -10.80 -6.79 8.96
C GLU A 173 -10.58 -5.28 9.09
N VAL A 174 -9.37 -4.82 8.75
CA VAL A 174 -9.02 -3.39 8.86
C VAL A 174 -9.75 -2.54 7.82
N LEU A 175 -9.89 -3.02 6.58
CA LEU A 175 -10.67 -2.33 5.55
C LEU A 175 -12.15 -2.15 5.96
N THR A 176 -12.73 -3.20 6.56
CA THR A 176 -14.09 -3.11 7.11
C THR A 176 -14.17 -2.10 8.26
N GLY A 177 -13.15 -2.04 9.11
CA GLY A 177 -13.06 -1.06 10.19
C GLY A 177 -12.98 0.38 9.67
N ILE A 178 -12.12 0.62 8.66
CA ILE A 178 -11.99 1.95 8.02
C ILE A 178 -13.31 2.40 7.41
N ALA A 179 -14.02 1.52 6.69
CA ALA A 179 -15.35 1.82 6.13
C ALA A 179 -16.38 2.21 7.22
N GLY A 180 -16.33 1.57 8.39
CA GLY A 180 -17.15 1.97 9.55
C GLY A 180 -16.77 3.35 10.09
N MET A 181 -15.49 3.67 10.12
CA MET A 181 -14.97 4.96 10.58
C MET A 181 -15.35 6.11 9.65
N GLU A 182 -15.45 5.89 8.32
CA GLU A 182 -15.98 6.90 7.38
C GLU A 182 -17.35 7.42 7.81
N THR A 183 -18.23 6.52 8.23
CA THR A 183 -19.57 6.87 8.73
C THR A 183 -19.48 7.64 10.05
N THR A 184 -18.59 7.23 10.95
CA THR A 184 -18.43 7.85 12.28
C THR A 184 -17.91 9.27 12.18
N HIS A 185 -16.88 9.49 11.35
CA HIS A 185 -16.25 10.80 11.19
C HIS A 185 -16.91 11.68 10.13
N GLY A 186 -17.80 11.10 9.28
CA GLY A 186 -18.47 11.80 8.19
C GLY A 186 -17.51 12.30 7.10
N LEU A 187 -16.40 11.58 6.89
CA LEU A 187 -15.39 11.84 5.87
C LEU A 187 -15.19 10.60 5.03
N ARG A 188 -14.88 10.78 3.76
CA ARG A 188 -14.54 9.67 2.84
C ARG A 188 -13.06 9.31 2.95
N CYS A 189 -12.77 8.05 2.72
CA CYS A 189 -11.41 7.53 2.61
C CYS A 189 -11.22 6.84 1.25
N ALA A 190 -10.09 7.08 0.60
CA ALA A 190 -9.65 6.37 -0.59
C ALA A 190 -8.46 5.48 -0.20
N ASN A 191 -8.63 4.17 -0.32
CA ASN A 191 -7.64 3.22 0.15
C ASN A 191 -6.74 2.74 -0.98
N VAL A 192 -5.43 2.99 -0.84
CA VAL A 192 -4.39 2.60 -1.80
C VAL A 192 -3.25 1.98 -1.02
N PHE A 193 -2.99 0.69 -1.20
CA PHE A 193 -2.14 -0.08 -0.29
C PHE A 193 -0.99 -0.78 -0.97
N HIS A 194 0.16 -0.87 -0.28
CA HIS A 194 1.14 -1.93 -0.48
C HIS A 194 0.63 -3.22 0.20
N ALA A 195 -0.34 -3.87 -0.44
CA ALA A 195 -1.06 -4.99 0.16
C ALA A 195 -0.13 -6.18 0.46
N GLY A 196 0.91 -6.38 -0.37
CA GLY A 196 1.92 -7.41 -0.18
C GLY A 196 2.76 -7.25 1.09
N ASP A 197 2.92 -6.02 1.56
CA ASP A 197 3.70 -5.68 2.76
C ASP A 197 2.81 -5.46 3.99
N GLY A 198 1.50 -5.24 3.77
CA GLY A 198 0.56 -4.85 4.81
C GLY A 198 0.67 -3.38 5.20
N ASN A 199 1.34 -2.57 4.37
CA ASN A 199 1.46 -1.14 4.58
C ASN A 199 0.28 -0.41 3.95
N LEU A 200 -0.46 0.33 4.76
CA LEU A 200 -1.71 0.99 4.40
C LEU A 200 -1.47 2.47 4.10
N HIS A 201 -2.10 2.96 3.03
CA HIS A 201 -2.16 4.39 2.72
C HIS A 201 -3.63 4.84 2.53
N PRO A 202 -4.44 4.83 3.60
CA PRO A 202 -5.77 5.42 3.55
C PRO A 202 -5.65 6.93 3.38
N LEU A 203 -6.23 7.47 2.32
CA LEU A 203 -6.30 8.90 2.03
C LEU A 203 -7.63 9.42 2.56
N ILE A 204 -7.63 10.04 3.72
CA ILE A 204 -8.81 10.69 4.31
C ILE A 204 -9.03 12.01 3.59
N LEU A 205 -10.15 12.13 2.90
CA LEU A 205 -10.47 13.27 2.04
C LEU A 205 -11.23 14.35 2.86
N PHE A 206 -10.72 15.56 2.86
CA PHE A 206 -11.32 16.68 3.62
C PHE A 206 -11.09 18.03 2.94
N ASP A 207 -11.67 19.08 3.50
CA ASP A 207 -11.48 20.47 3.09
C ASP A 207 -11.11 21.31 4.31
N ALA A 208 -9.84 21.68 4.42
CA ALA A 208 -9.31 22.46 5.54
C ALA A 208 -9.99 23.85 5.69
N ASN A 209 -10.66 24.35 4.65
CA ASN A 209 -11.42 25.61 4.72
C ASN A 209 -12.79 25.45 5.41
N LYS A 210 -13.23 24.21 5.64
CA LYS A 210 -14.48 23.93 6.36
C LYS A 210 -14.18 23.74 7.85
N PRO A 211 -14.83 24.50 8.73
CA PRO A 211 -14.60 24.40 10.17
C PRO A 211 -14.78 22.96 10.68
N GLY A 212 -13.80 22.45 11.40
CA GLY A 212 -13.83 21.14 12.05
C GLY A 212 -13.58 19.94 11.14
N GLU A 213 -13.34 20.11 9.81
CA GLU A 213 -13.02 18.97 8.95
C GLU A 213 -11.58 18.48 9.18
N PHE A 214 -10.63 19.37 9.40
CA PHE A 214 -9.25 19.00 9.68
C PHE A 214 -9.15 18.19 10.99
N GLU A 215 -9.75 18.68 12.07
CA GLU A 215 -9.76 17.99 13.36
C GLU A 215 -10.44 16.61 13.27
N ARG A 216 -11.49 16.47 12.46
CA ARG A 216 -12.12 15.16 12.20
C ARG A 216 -11.22 14.24 11.39
N ALA A 217 -10.46 14.79 10.43
CA ALA A 217 -9.50 14.01 9.64
C ALA A 217 -8.35 13.50 10.54
N GLU A 218 -7.83 14.33 11.45
CA GLU A 218 -6.82 13.90 12.43
C GLU A 218 -7.37 12.82 13.38
N ALA A 219 -8.59 12.99 13.90
CA ALA A 219 -9.23 11.99 14.76
C ALA A 219 -9.45 10.66 14.01
N PHE A 220 -9.91 10.73 12.76
CA PHE A 220 -10.07 9.53 11.92
C PHE A 220 -8.73 8.84 11.68
N GLY A 221 -7.68 9.59 11.38
CA GLY A 221 -6.33 9.06 11.22
C GLY A 221 -5.83 8.36 12.48
N ALA A 222 -6.05 8.97 13.67
CA ALA A 222 -5.67 8.38 14.94
C ALA A 222 -6.41 7.05 15.21
N ASP A 223 -7.71 6.98 14.89
CA ASP A 223 -8.50 5.75 15.04
C ASP A 223 -8.01 4.64 14.10
N ILE A 224 -7.63 4.98 12.85
CA ILE A 224 -7.01 4.02 11.93
C ILE A 224 -5.71 3.47 12.51
N LEU A 225 -4.83 4.32 13.03
CA LEU A 225 -3.56 3.87 13.62
C LEU A 225 -3.79 3.03 14.88
N ALA A 226 -4.76 3.39 15.72
CA ALA A 226 -5.14 2.58 16.87
C ALA A 226 -5.65 1.19 16.45
N LEU A 227 -6.45 1.11 15.39
CA LEU A 227 -6.89 -0.16 14.82
C LEU A 227 -5.70 -0.98 14.30
N CYS A 228 -4.73 -0.35 13.61
CA CYS A 228 -3.52 -1.04 13.15
C CYS A 228 -2.76 -1.70 14.32
N VAL A 229 -2.57 -0.98 15.41
CA VAL A 229 -1.92 -1.52 16.61
C VAL A 229 -2.77 -2.64 17.24
N ALA A 230 -4.08 -2.45 17.35
CA ALA A 230 -4.99 -3.44 17.96
C ALA A 230 -4.98 -4.80 17.24
N VAL A 231 -4.75 -4.82 15.93
CA VAL A 231 -4.63 -6.06 15.15
C VAL A 231 -3.21 -6.65 15.12
N GLY A 232 -2.27 -6.03 15.84
CA GLY A 232 -0.87 -6.49 15.94
C GLY A 232 0.07 -5.86 14.91
N GLY A 233 -0.27 -4.70 14.40
CA GLY A 233 0.53 -3.89 13.49
C GLY A 233 1.25 -2.71 14.17
N THR A 234 1.57 -1.68 13.39
CA THR A 234 2.34 -0.50 13.83
C THR A 234 1.71 0.79 13.34
N ILE A 235 2.04 1.90 14.01
CA ILE A 235 1.55 3.25 13.64
C ILE A 235 2.23 3.84 12.42
N THR A 236 3.32 3.27 11.95
CA THR A 236 4.04 3.73 10.76
C THR A 236 4.64 2.56 10.01
N GLY A 237 4.63 2.62 8.69
CA GLY A 237 5.28 1.68 7.80
C GLY A 237 6.57 2.27 7.23
N GLU A 238 6.46 3.33 6.45
CA GLU A 238 7.58 3.93 5.72
C GLU A 238 7.70 5.46 5.88
N HIS A 239 6.62 6.16 6.25
CA HIS A 239 6.64 7.62 6.36
C HIS A 239 7.32 8.15 7.63
N GLY A 240 7.40 7.32 8.67
CA GLY A 240 7.89 7.72 9.98
C GLY A 240 6.80 8.28 10.89
N VAL A 241 7.20 8.65 12.11
CA VAL A 241 6.32 9.21 13.15
C VAL A 241 6.12 10.70 12.94
N GLY A 242 7.19 11.44 12.64
CA GLY A 242 7.17 12.89 12.47
C GLY A 242 6.51 13.62 13.64
N MET A 243 5.81 14.70 13.34
CA MET A 243 5.00 15.45 14.33
C MET A 243 3.58 14.88 14.48
N GLU A 244 3.06 14.24 13.44
CA GLU A 244 1.65 13.85 13.35
C GLU A 244 1.31 12.66 14.24
N LYS A 245 2.24 11.71 14.40
CA LYS A 245 1.99 10.43 15.07
C LYS A 245 2.61 10.35 16.48
N ILE A 246 3.10 11.47 17.05
CA ILE A 246 3.75 11.48 18.37
C ILE A 246 2.81 10.90 19.45
N ASN A 247 1.55 11.30 19.44
CA ASN A 247 0.56 10.81 20.41
C ASN A 247 0.24 9.31 20.20
N SER A 248 0.34 8.82 18.97
CA SER A 248 0.12 7.41 18.63
C SER A 248 1.25 6.50 19.14
N MET A 249 2.44 7.05 19.42
CA MET A 249 3.53 6.30 20.06
C MET A 249 3.10 5.68 21.39
N CYS A 250 2.34 6.42 22.21
CA CYS A 250 1.84 5.94 23.50
C CYS A 250 0.74 4.87 23.36
N VAL A 251 0.20 4.65 22.15
CA VAL A 251 -0.75 3.57 21.88
C VAL A 251 0.00 2.27 21.55
N GLN A 252 1.16 2.40 20.90
CA GLN A 252 1.97 1.23 20.50
C GLN A 252 2.96 0.79 21.58
N PHE A 253 3.53 1.72 22.36
CA PHE A 253 4.56 1.49 23.37
C PHE A 253 4.09 1.98 24.74
#